data_6a50115662bea84afe1a689663e01965
#
_entry.id   6a50115662bea84afe1a689663e01965
#
_cell.length_a   1.000
_cell.length_b   1.000
_cell.length_c   1.000
_cell.angle_alpha   90.00
_cell.angle_beta   90.00
_cell.angle_gamma   90.00
#
_symmetry.space_group_name_H-M   'P 1'
#
loop_
_entity.id
_entity.type
_entity.pdbx_description
1 polymer ?
#
loop_
_entity_poly.entity_id
_entity_poly.type
_entity_poly.pdbx_seq_one_letter_code
_entity_poly.pdbx_strand_id
1 'polypeptide(L)'
;MLGFGVMFKIQHFPLAGALMTLGAMLLAFVFLPSALGVLWKETHSRNRLFLFITAFLTGACFIAGTLFKIQHWPGAGYILILGTLSYILLFIPTLMVNRLNDPVNKPKRPVYILGSAGSVLFVVGMLFKIQSSWPHVMWLWPLATLFMIIGIFLLCFLAFPSFTWLTWKLESHISSMFIFLVIGFLLIVIPGTMVTLNLQNSYQTYYYRNNEQQTYMNNYLFRNNRVKASMLDSLRYLKAEQLYDRTRGVLAIISNIQEKMVLESEGKPGKPAGSSDLIYLTEAGKQILYFKLSKPFNTNPPKDFLFPGCSARKELNSSMAEYVNYLTSITPTEDLLKYKNLLNMETFLPAGNPKEGGMSLMSGLHNLEIIKNGLLTVESCVLNEIAKR
;
A
#
# COMPACT_ATOMS: atom_id res chain seq x y z
N MET A 1 -6.97 21.73 -2.16
CA MET A 1 -6.53 20.86 -3.27
C MET A 1 -5.83 19.59 -2.78
N LEU A 2 -4.76 19.68 -2.01
CA LEU A 2 -4.01 18.50 -1.57
C LEU A 2 -4.88 17.51 -0.77
N GLY A 3 -5.70 17.96 0.16
CA GLY A 3 -6.64 17.13 0.92
C GLY A 3 -7.69 16.43 0.03
N PHE A 4 -8.25 17.13 -0.95
CA PHE A 4 -9.16 16.52 -1.94
C PHE A 4 -8.43 15.49 -2.82
N GLY A 5 -7.19 15.78 -3.24
CA GLY A 5 -6.39 14.82 -4.00
C GLY A 5 -6.12 13.53 -3.22
N VAL A 6 -5.81 13.64 -1.92
CA VAL A 6 -5.64 12.50 -1.02
C VAL A 6 -6.94 11.71 -0.87
N MET A 7 -8.06 12.40 -0.63
CA MET A 7 -9.39 11.78 -0.52
C MET A 7 -9.77 11.05 -1.81
N PHE A 8 -9.53 11.66 -2.99
CA PHE A 8 -9.78 11.04 -4.30
C PHE A 8 -8.86 9.83 -4.54
N LYS A 9 -7.62 9.87 -4.05
CA LYS A 9 -6.68 8.74 -4.14
C LYS A 9 -7.17 7.55 -3.31
N ILE A 10 -7.69 7.80 -2.11
CA ILE A 10 -8.29 6.77 -1.23
C ILE A 10 -9.53 6.14 -1.89
N GLN A 11 -10.34 6.95 -2.55
CA GLN A 11 -11.58 6.53 -3.22
C GLN A 11 -11.34 5.99 -4.65
N HIS A 12 -10.09 5.91 -5.11
CA HIS A 12 -9.74 5.52 -6.48
C HIS A 12 -10.39 6.35 -7.59
N PHE A 13 -10.75 7.61 -7.30
CA PHE A 13 -11.31 8.51 -8.32
C PHE A 13 -10.25 8.91 -9.36
N PRO A 14 -10.67 9.07 -10.64
CA PRO A 14 -9.81 9.61 -11.66
C PRO A 14 -9.34 11.04 -11.30
N LEU A 15 -8.20 11.47 -11.83
CA LEU A 15 -7.56 12.76 -11.55
C LEU A 15 -6.97 12.95 -10.15
N ALA A 16 -7.08 11.99 -9.24
CA ALA A 16 -6.48 12.07 -7.90
C ALA A 16 -4.99 12.43 -7.94
N GLY A 17 -4.23 11.78 -8.84
CA GLY A 17 -2.81 12.05 -9.04
C GLY A 17 -2.54 13.49 -9.49
N ALA A 18 -3.30 14.01 -10.44
CA ALA A 18 -3.17 15.38 -10.94
C ALA A 18 -3.46 16.42 -9.84
N LEU A 19 -4.55 16.23 -9.09
CA LEU A 19 -4.90 17.11 -7.96
C LEU A 19 -3.83 17.11 -6.85
N MET A 20 -3.27 15.96 -6.53
CA MET A 20 -2.18 15.85 -5.56
C MET A 20 -0.91 16.55 -6.04
N THR A 21 -0.55 16.34 -7.31
CA THR A 21 0.65 16.96 -7.91
C THR A 21 0.49 18.49 -7.94
N LEU A 22 -0.65 18.98 -8.41
CA LEU A 22 -0.93 20.41 -8.43
C LEU A 22 -0.94 21.00 -7.01
N GLY A 23 -1.60 20.33 -6.06
CA GLY A 23 -1.63 20.76 -4.66
C GLY A 23 -0.24 20.80 -4.01
N ALA A 24 0.61 19.82 -4.29
CA ALA A 24 1.99 19.79 -3.81
C ALA A 24 2.86 20.89 -4.46
N MET A 25 2.69 21.16 -5.75
CA MET A 25 3.37 22.26 -6.44
C MET A 25 2.98 23.61 -5.84
N LEU A 26 1.69 23.86 -5.64
CA LEU A 26 1.21 25.10 -5.00
C LEU A 26 1.76 25.23 -3.57
N LEU A 27 1.81 24.15 -2.82
CA LEU A 27 2.37 24.14 -1.47
C LEU A 27 3.87 24.46 -1.48
N ALA A 28 4.64 23.83 -2.37
CA ALA A 28 6.11 23.96 -2.41
C ALA A 28 6.57 25.30 -3.00
N PHE A 29 5.93 25.77 -4.10
CA PHE A 29 6.44 26.91 -4.86
C PHE A 29 5.67 28.21 -4.63
N VAL A 30 4.47 28.16 -4.06
CA VAL A 30 3.68 29.35 -3.79
C VAL A 30 3.55 29.56 -2.28
N PHE A 31 2.95 28.61 -1.57
CA PHE A 31 2.66 28.79 -0.15
C PHE A 31 3.94 28.85 0.73
N LEU A 32 4.84 27.89 0.55
CA LEU A 32 6.06 27.80 1.39
C LEU A 32 6.96 29.05 1.23
N PRO A 33 7.33 29.50 0.01
CA PRO A 33 8.13 30.72 -0.12
C PRO A 33 7.39 31.96 0.32
N SER A 34 6.07 32.06 0.11
CA SER A 34 5.27 33.20 0.60
C SER A 34 5.26 33.28 2.12
N ALA A 35 5.03 32.15 2.81
CA ALA A 35 5.04 32.07 4.26
C ALA A 35 6.43 32.43 4.83
N LEU A 36 7.50 31.89 4.26
CA LEU A 36 8.86 32.21 4.67
C LEU A 36 9.22 33.65 4.36
N GLY A 37 8.74 34.22 3.25
CA GLY A 37 8.92 35.61 2.86
C GLY A 37 8.26 36.60 3.83
N VAL A 38 7.05 36.29 4.32
CA VAL A 38 6.38 37.09 5.38
C VAL A 38 7.19 37.05 6.66
N LEU A 39 7.61 35.86 7.12
CA LEU A 39 8.43 35.71 8.32
C LEU A 39 9.79 36.42 8.19
N TRP A 40 10.37 36.44 7.00
CA TRP A 40 11.61 37.17 6.75
C TRP A 40 11.39 38.69 6.85
N LYS A 41 10.34 39.21 6.26
CA LYS A 41 9.97 40.64 6.35
C LYS A 41 9.74 41.09 7.80
N GLU A 42 9.05 40.31 8.61
CA GLU A 42 8.80 40.59 10.02
C GLU A 42 10.09 40.64 10.85
N THR A 43 11.08 39.82 10.49
CA THR A 43 12.33 39.73 11.30
C THR A 43 13.42 40.68 10.90
N HIS A 44 13.35 41.34 9.75
CA HIS A 44 14.27 42.34 9.18
C HIS A 44 15.78 42.06 9.35
N SER A 45 16.18 40.81 9.59
CA SER A 45 17.57 40.44 9.88
C SER A 45 18.20 39.67 8.72
N ARG A 46 19.21 40.28 8.09
CA ARG A 46 19.98 39.64 7.01
C ARG A 46 20.64 38.31 7.45
N ASN A 47 21.01 38.23 8.72
CA ASN A 47 21.62 37.03 9.31
C ASN A 47 20.69 35.82 9.37
N ARG A 48 19.37 36.02 9.19
CA ARG A 48 18.37 34.93 9.16
C ARG A 48 18.04 34.43 7.77
N LEU A 49 18.59 35.03 6.72
CA LEU A 49 18.33 34.61 5.33
C LEU A 49 18.68 33.12 5.12
N PHE A 50 19.82 32.69 5.65
CA PHE A 50 20.26 31.30 5.53
C PHE A 50 19.28 30.32 6.21
N LEU A 51 18.67 30.69 7.33
CA LEU A 51 17.60 29.90 7.98
C LEU A 51 16.40 29.69 7.06
N PHE A 52 15.97 30.73 6.36
CA PHE A 52 14.81 30.64 5.45
C PHE A 52 15.12 29.83 4.20
N ILE A 53 16.36 29.94 3.66
CA ILE A 53 16.80 29.14 2.54
C ILE A 53 16.83 27.64 2.94
N THR A 54 17.40 27.31 4.09
CA THR A 54 17.45 25.91 4.56
C THR A 54 16.07 25.37 4.89
N ALA A 55 15.17 26.19 5.44
CA ALA A 55 13.77 25.83 5.68
C ALA A 55 13.03 25.56 4.37
N PHE A 56 13.23 26.40 3.35
CA PHE A 56 12.65 26.20 2.03
C PHE A 56 13.13 24.90 1.38
N LEU A 57 14.46 24.72 1.32
CA LEU A 57 15.06 23.52 0.72
C LEU A 57 14.54 22.24 1.38
N THR A 58 14.56 22.21 2.69
CA THR A 58 14.09 21.07 3.48
C THR A 58 12.60 20.82 3.25
N GLY A 59 11.77 21.84 3.33
CA GLY A 59 10.32 21.73 3.10
C GLY A 59 9.97 21.25 1.69
N ALA A 60 10.64 21.81 0.67
CA ALA A 60 10.45 21.40 -0.72
C ALA A 60 10.84 19.93 -0.95
N CYS A 61 11.96 19.47 -0.37
CA CYS A 61 12.38 18.07 -0.44
C CYS A 61 11.35 17.14 0.22
N PHE A 62 10.80 17.50 1.38
CA PHE A 62 9.78 16.66 2.01
C PHE A 62 8.45 16.64 1.25
N ILE A 63 7.99 17.78 0.74
CA ILE A 63 6.78 17.84 -0.09
C ILE A 63 6.95 16.98 -1.35
N ALA A 64 8.07 17.14 -2.07
CA ALA A 64 8.37 16.38 -3.26
C ALA A 64 8.53 14.87 -2.94
N GLY A 65 9.32 14.52 -1.93
CA GLY A 65 9.55 13.13 -1.54
C GLY A 65 8.28 12.41 -1.11
N THR A 66 7.41 13.10 -0.37
CA THR A 66 6.10 12.58 0.02
C THR A 66 5.18 12.38 -1.19
N LEU A 67 5.12 13.36 -2.11
CA LEU A 67 4.35 13.24 -3.35
C LEU A 67 4.82 12.04 -4.18
N PHE A 68 6.14 11.93 -4.41
CA PHE A 68 6.74 10.81 -5.15
C PHE A 68 6.42 9.46 -4.49
N LYS A 69 6.44 9.39 -3.16
CA LYS A 69 6.10 8.16 -2.43
C LYS A 69 4.64 7.77 -2.61
N ILE A 70 3.71 8.73 -2.51
CA ILE A 70 2.27 8.49 -2.68
C ILE A 70 1.92 8.12 -4.13
N GLN A 71 2.61 8.71 -5.10
CA GLN A 71 2.42 8.42 -6.52
C GLN A 71 3.18 7.18 -7.00
N HIS A 72 3.94 6.52 -6.11
CA HIS A 72 4.83 5.40 -6.44
C HIS A 72 5.88 5.73 -7.51
N TRP A 73 6.30 7.00 -7.62
CA TRP A 73 7.33 7.40 -8.55
C TRP A 73 8.72 6.97 -8.06
N PRO A 74 9.62 6.60 -8.99
CA PRO A 74 10.98 6.20 -8.62
C PRO A 74 11.74 7.37 -7.99
N GLY A 75 12.67 7.07 -7.08
CA GLY A 75 13.49 8.09 -6.42
C GLY A 75 12.91 8.71 -5.16
N ALA A 76 11.66 8.42 -4.79
CA ALA A 76 11.00 8.94 -3.58
C ALA A 76 11.86 8.78 -2.31
N GLY A 77 12.48 7.61 -2.14
CA GLY A 77 13.34 7.30 -1.00
C GLY A 77 14.56 8.21 -0.90
N TYR A 78 15.22 8.47 -2.02
CA TYR A 78 16.40 9.35 -2.07
C TYR A 78 16.04 10.80 -1.75
N ILE A 79 14.90 11.30 -2.27
CA ILE A 79 14.44 12.66 -1.99
C ILE A 79 14.10 12.82 -0.50
N LEU A 80 13.45 11.84 0.11
CA LEU A 80 13.14 11.85 1.55
C LEU A 80 14.40 11.79 2.42
N ILE A 81 15.41 11.00 2.04
CA ILE A 81 16.70 10.97 2.73
C ILE A 81 17.39 12.34 2.61
N LEU A 82 17.43 12.92 1.41
CA LEU A 82 18.01 14.25 1.19
C LEU A 82 17.29 15.32 2.04
N GLY A 83 15.96 15.29 2.08
CA GLY A 83 15.15 16.16 2.93
C GLY A 83 15.49 15.99 4.41
N THR A 84 15.61 14.75 4.89
CA THR A 84 15.98 14.44 6.28
C THR A 84 17.39 14.91 6.62
N LEU A 85 18.36 14.66 5.74
CA LEU A 85 19.74 15.15 5.92
C LEU A 85 19.79 16.68 5.92
N SER A 86 19.09 17.35 5.01
CA SER A 86 18.97 18.80 4.98
C SER A 86 18.34 19.33 6.29
N TYR A 87 17.32 18.64 6.81
CA TYR A 87 16.70 18.98 8.08
C TYR A 87 17.68 18.92 9.24
N ILE A 88 18.40 17.80 9.38
CA ILE A 88 19.29 17.53 10.52
C ILE A 88 20.56 18.36 10.45
N LEU A 89 21.19 18.47 9.27
CA LEU A 89 22.51 19.06 9.11
C LEU A 89 22.48 20.56 8.80
N LEU A 90 21.42 21.05 8.18
CA LEU A 90 21.33 22.45 7.77
C LEU A 90 20.26 23.23 8.57
N PHE A 91 19.02 22.77 8.52
CA PHE A 91 17.91 23.53 9.11
C PHE A 91 17.98 23.61 10.64
N ILE A 92 18.09 22.46 11.32
CA ILE A 92 18.12 22.43 12.79
C ILE A 92 19.32 23.17 13.37
N PRO A 93 20.57 22.94 12.92
CA PRO A 93 21.72 23.72 13.42
C PRO A 93 21.57 25.23 13.19
N THR A 94 21.09 25.62 11.99
CA THR A 94 20.88 27.05 11.69
C THR A 94 19.80 27.66 12.59
N LEU A 95 18.70 26.94 12.82
CA LEU A 95 17.64 27.35 13.74
C LEU A 95 18.20 27.51 15.16
N MET A 96 18.99 26.54 15.63
CA MET A 96 19.61 26.56 16.95
C MET A 96 20.56 27.72 17.12
N VAL A 97 21.47 27.96 16.18
CA VAL A 97 22.40 29.08 16.22
C VAL A 97 21.66 30.41 16.32
N ASN A 98 20.62 30.60 15.48
CA ASN A 98 19.80 31.82 15.50
C ASN A 98 19.05 32.02 16.81
N ARG A 99 18.65 30.93 17.51
CA ARG A 99 17.87 31.02 18.75
C ARG A 99 18.73 31.10 20.02
N LEU A 100 19.84 30.35 20.04
CA LEU A 100 20.73 30.31 21.20
C LEU A 100 21.61 31.57 21.35
N ASN A 101 21.93 32.24 20.22
CA ASN A 101 22.72 33.44 20.22
C ASN A 101 21.92 34.69 20.63
N ASP A 102 20.60 34.62 20.62
CA ASP A 102 19.76 35.72 21.06
C ASP A 102 19.77 35.79 22.60
N PRO A 103 20.21 36.91 23.20
CA PRO A 103 20.33 37.07 24.67
C PRO A 103 18.95 36.94 25.38
N VAL A 104 17.88 37.33 24.73
CA VAL A 104 16.50 37.19 25.23
C VAL A 104 16.11 35.74 25.42
N ASN A 105 16.74 34.81 24.67
CA ASN A 105 16.42 33.39 24.70
C ASN A 105 17.32 32.58 25.66
N LYS A 106 18.26 33.19 26.36
CA LYS A 106 19.16 32.50 27.31
C LYS A 106 18.41 31.55 28.28
N PRO A 107 17.35 31.98 28.96
CA PRO A 107 16.64 31.09 29.89
C PRO A 107 15.87 29.97 29.21
N LYS A 108 15.62 30.10 27.93
CA LYS A 108 14.85 29.10 27.11
C LYS A 108 15.73 28.10 26.37
N ARG A 109 17.05 28.16 26.51
CA ARG A 109 18.00 27.25 25.84
C ARG A 109 17.65 25.76 25.97
N PRO A 110 17.31 25.25 27.19
CA PRO A 110 16.94 23.83 27.33
C PRO A 110 15.73 23.45 26.48
N VAL A 111 14.73 24.33 26.38
CA VAL A 111 13.51 24.13 25.61
C VAL A 111 13.82 24.01 24.12
N TYR A 112 14.68 24.90 23.59
CA TYR A 112 15.09 24.82 22.18
C TYR A 112 15.91 23.57 21.88
N ILE A 113 16.80 23.16 22.78
CA ILE A 113 17.62 21.95 22.62
C ILE A 113 16.73 20.71 22.63
N LEU A 114 15.85 20.56 23.63
CA LEU A 114 14.95 19.41 23.73
C LEU A 114 13.97 19.35 22.56
N GLY A 115 13.43 20.49 22.12
CA GLY A 115 12.54 20.54 20.97
C GLY A 115 13.22 20.16 19.67
N SER A 116 14.43 20.62 19.46
CA SER A 116 15.21 20.26 18.30
C SER A 116 15.57 18.77 18.31
N ALA A 117 15.99 18.23 19.46
CA ALA A 117 16.26 16.80 19.61
C ALA A 117 14.99 15.96 19.37
N GLY A 118 13.87 16.36 19.95
CA GLY A 118 12.58 15.68 19.74
C GLY A 118 12.14 15.68 18.28
N SER A 119 12.30 16.82 17.59
CA SER A 119 11.94 16.92 16.17
C SER A 119 12.86 16.08 15.27
N VAL A 120 14.15 16.03 15.57
CA VAL A 120 15.11 15.15 14.85
C VAL A 120 14.76 13.68 15.04
N LEU A 121 14.54 13.25 16.29
CA LEU A 121 14.14 11.87 16.58
C LEU A 121 12.85 11.48 15.84
N PHE A 122 11.86 12.38 15.84
CA PHE A 122 10.60 12.17 15.17
C PHE A 122 10.80 11.99 13.65
N VAL A 123 11.54 12.90 13.01
CA VAL A 123 11.78 12.88 11.55
C VAL A 123 12.60 11.66 11.14
N VAL A 124 13.62 11.27 11.92
CA VAL A 124 14.41 10.05 11.67
C VAL A 124 13.54 8.81 11.83
N GLY A 125 12.76 8.72 12.89
CA GLY A 125 11.82 7.61 13.10
C GLY A 125 10.82 7.47 11.95
N MET A 126 10.29 8.61 11.48
CA MET A 126 9.41 8.64 10.31
C MET A 126 10.12 8.15 9.04
N LEU A 127 11.32 8.63 8.76
CA LEU A 127 12.08 8.19 7.59
C LEU A 127 12.25 6.67 7.58
N PHE A 128 12.69 6.07 8.68
CA PHE A 128 12.83 4.62 8.79
C PHE A 128 11.50 3.89 8.60
N LYS A 129 10.41 4.44 9.13
CA LYS A 129 9.08 3.83 8.96
C LYS A 129 8.56 3.90 7.52
N ILE A 130 8.80 5.00 6.81
CA ILE A 130 8.46 5.16 5.39
C ILE A 130 9.33 4.27 4.50
N GLN A 131 10.60 4.07 4.86
CA GLN A 131 11.56 3.24 4.12
C GLN A 131 11.52 1.75 4.53
N SER A 132 10.53 1.33 5.31
CA SER A 132 10.37 -0.05 5.80
C SER A 132 10.29 -1.12 4.71
N SER A 133 10.05 -0.73 3.45
CA SER A 133 10.13 -1.62 2.28
C SER A 133 11.56 -2.04 1.91
N TRP A 134 12.58 -1.47 2.54
CA TRP A 134 13.96 -1.89 2.38
C TRP A 134 14.27 -3.08 3.30
N PRO A 135 14.63 -4.27 2.78
CA PRO A 135 14.83 -5.49 3.57
C PRO A 135 15.86 -5.32 4.68
N HIS A 136 16.88 -4.46 4.45
CA HIS A 136 17.95 -4.19 5.41
C HIS A 136 17.56 -3.26 6.55
N VAL A 137 16.39 -2.62 6.50
CA VAL A 137 15.93 -1.62 7.49
C VAL A 137 14.78 -2.16 8.35
N MET A 138 14.20 -3.30 8.00
CA MET A 138 13.05 -3.87 8.72
C MET A 138 13.32 -4.13 10.21
N TRP A 139 14.52 -4.51 10.58
CA TRP A 139 14.90 -4.75 11.99
C TRP A 139 14.92 -3.45 12.83
N LEU A 140 15.03 -2.27 12.17
CA LEU A 140 14.98 -0.96 12.84
C LEU A 140 13.54 -0.48 13.13
N TRP A 141 12.52 -1.21 12.74
CA TRP A 141 11.12 -0.81 12.87
C TRP A 141 10.67 -0.53 14.33
N PRO A 142 11.02 -1.38 15.32
CA PRO A 142 10.73 -1.08 16.71
C PRO A 142 11.45 0.18 17.20
N LEU A 143 12.71 0.38 16.79
CA LEU A 143 13.50 1.55 17.13
C LEU A 143 12.92 2.82 16.48
N ALA A 144 12.47 2.73 15.23
CA ALA A 144 11.78 3.83 14.54
C ALA A 144 10.50 4.25 15.28
N THR A 145 9.72 3.29 15.74
CA THR A 145 8.51 3.55 16.53
C THR A 145 8.85 4.22 17.86
N LEU A 146 9.87 3.75 18.55
CA LEU A 146 10.35 4.33 19.80
C LEU A 146 10.82 5.78 19.59
N PHE A 147 11.59 6.05 18.54
CA PHE A 147 12.04 7.39 18.19
C PHE A 147 10.86 8.35 17.91
N MET A 148 9.84 7.88 17.20
CA MET A 148 8.64 8.66 16.95
C MET A 148 7.90 8.99 18.27
N ILE A 149 7.72 8.01 19.14
CA ILE A 149 7.02 8.20 20.43
C ILE A 149 7.78 9.20 21.29
N ILE A 150 9.10 9.03 21.47
CA ILE A 150 9.94 9.96 22.24
C ILE A 150 9.91 11.35 21.61
N GLY A 151 10.02 11.42 20.28
CA GLY A 151 9.98 12.68 19.55
C GLY A 151 8.66 13.43 19.75
N ILE A 152 7.52 12.74 19.61
CA ILE A 152 6.19 13.31 19.86
C ILE A 152 6.07 13.76 21.31
N PHE A 153 6.49 12.93 22.27
CA PHE A 153 6.43 13.29 23.69
C PHE A 153 7.20 14.57 23.98
N LEU A 154 8.43 14.68 23.51
CA LEU A 154 9.24 15.90 23.68
C LEU A 154 8.62 17.11 23.00
N LEU A 155 8.02 16.97 21.83
CA LEU A 155 7.34 18.06 21.12
C LEU A 155 6.03 18.46 21.81
N CYS A 156 5.24 17.51 22.30
CA CYS A 156 4.04 17.80 23.09
C CYS A 156 4.39 18.50 24.39
N PHE A 157 5.45 18.08 25.05
CA PHE A 157 5.96 18.73 26.25
C PHE A 157 6.29 20.21 26.00
N LEU A 158 6.72 20.58 24.80
CA LEU A 158 7.02 21.95 24.40
C LEU A 158 5.78 22.73 23.94
N ALA A 159 4.83 22.04 23.30
CA ALA A 159 3.63 22.66 22.74
C ALA A 159 2.59 23.02 23.81
N PHE A 160 2.62 22.36 24.97
CA PHE A 160 1.69 22.60 26.07
C PHE A 160 2.39 23.33 27.23
N PRO A 161 2.49 24.68 27.19
CA PRO A 161 3.12 25.47 28.29
C PRO A 161 2.46 25.25 29.64
N SER A 162 1.18 24.91 29.68
CA SER A 162 0.44 24.58 30.92
C SER A 162 0.89 23.28 31.59
N PHE A 163 1.58 22.38 30.87
CA PHE A 163 2.20 21.17 31.40
C PHE A 163 3.60 21.42 31.96
N THR A 164 4.19 22.58 31.70
CA THR A 164 5.56 22.87 32.05
C THR A 164 5.61 23.70 33.35
N TRP A 165 5.61 22.98 34.49
CA TRP A 165 6.09 23.52 35.76
C TRP A 165 7.43 24.30 35.60
N LEU A 166 8.22 23.95 34.60
CA LEU A 166 9.47 24.60 34.20
C LEU A 166 9.23 25.95 33.51
N THR A 167 8.14 26.13 32.78
CA THR A 167 7.82 27.34 32.03
C THR A 167 7.04 28.37 32.86
N TRP A 168 6.44 27.97 33.97
CA TRP A 168 5.75 28.90 34.87
C TRP A 168 6.69 29.96 35.49
N LYS A 169 7.99 29.64 35.60
CA LYS A 169 9.04 30.61 35.98
C LYS A 169 9.64 31.38 34.78
N LEU A 170 9.27 31.03 33.57
CA LEU A 170 9.80 31.62 32.34
C LEU A 170 8.70 32.49 31.72
N GLU A 171 8.60 33.75 32.17
CA GLU A 171 7.62 34.76 31.76
C GLU A 171 7.64 35.14 30.27
N SER A 172 8.06 34.28 29.38
CA SER A 172 8.18 34.66 27.97
C SER A 172 7.73 33.60 27.04
N HIS A 173 6.80 33.96 26.18
CA HIS A 173 6.32 33.15 25.07
C HIS A 173 7.45 32.55 24.25
N ILE A 174 7.38 31.24 24.03
CA ILE A 174 8.17 30.58 22.97
C ILE A 174 7.92 31.40 21.69
N SER A 175 8.97 31.80 21.01
CA SER A 175 8.82 32.59 19.80
C SER A 175 7.84 31.91 18.84
N SER A 176 6.78 32.63 18.48
CA SER A 176 5.76 32.17 17.53
C SER A 176 6.38 31.61 16.23
N MET A 177 7.51 32.15 15.83
CA MET A 177 8.28 31.66 14.68
C MET A 177 8.87 30.28 14.88
N PHE A 178 9.35 29.93 16.10
CA PHE A 178 9.84 28.57 16.36
C PHE A 178 8.69 27.57 16.30
N ILE A 179 7.58 27.88 16.92
CA ILE A 179 6.35 27.08 16.89
C ILE A 179 5.88 26.92 15.44
N PHE A 180 5.83 28.02 14.68
CA PHE A 180 5.39 27.99 13.28
C PHE A 180 6.31 27.13 12.40
N LEU A 181 7.62 27.25 12.52
CA LEU A 181 8.58 26.49 11.72
C LEU A 181 8.61 25.00 12.09
N VAL A 182 8.57 24.66 13.37
CA VAL A 182 8.62 23.27 13.81
C VAL A 182 7.25 22.60 13.67
N ILE A 183 6.20 23.21 14.18
CA ILE A 183 4.84 22.63 14.12
C ILE A 183 4.29 22.70 12.70
N GLY A 184 4.48 23.81 11.99
CA GLY A 184 4.08 23.94 10.59
C GLY A 184 4.74 22.89 9.70
N PHE A 185 6.03 22.63 9.94
CA PHE A 185 6.77 21.57 9.26
C PHE A 185 6.22 20.19 9.59
N LEU A 186 5.94 19.89 10.85
CA LEU A 186 5.34 18.64 11.28
C LEU A 186 3.94 18.44 10.71
N LEU A 187 3.13 19.51 10.61
CA LEU A 187 1.81 19.46 9.97
C LEU A 187 1.87 19.15 8.47
N ILE A 188 2.97 19.44 7.79
CA ILE A 188 3.18 19.05 6.40
C ILE A 188 3.57 17.56 6.31
N VAL A 189 4.43 17.13 7.22
CA VAL A 189 5.05 15.79 7.17
C VAL A 189 4.12 14.72 7.76
N ILE A 190 3.42 14.99 8.87
CA ILE A 190 2.55 14.01 9.55
C ILE A 190 1.41 13.51 8.65
N PRO A 191 0.60 14.35 7.99
CA PRO A 191 -0.48 13.87 7.15
C PRO A 191 0.02 13.03 5.97
N GLY A 192 1.12 13.45 5.33
CA GLY A 192 1.71 12.71 4.22
C GLY A 192 2.15 11.30 4.61
N THR A 193 2.71 11.14 5.80
CA THR A 193 3.15 9.84 6.31
C THR A 193 2.02 8.99 6.85
N MET A 194 1.05 9.58 7.55
CA MET A 194 -0.15 8.87 7.99
C MET A 194 -0.91 8.27 6.81
N VAL A 195 -1.06 9.05 5.73
CA VAL A 195 -1.72 8.58 4.51
C VAL A 195 -0.93 7.45 3.86
N THR A 196 0.40 7.58 3.71
CA THR A 196 1.22 6.51 3.10
C THR A 196 1.23 5.23 3.92
N LEU A 197 1.33 5.34 5.25
CA LEU A 197 1.36 4.17 6.15
C LEU A 197 -0.01 3.51 6.26
N ASN A 198 -1.08 4.27 6.40
CA ASN A 198 -2.43 3.72 6.52
C ASN A 198 -2.94 3.13 5.21
N LEU A 199 -2.67 3.77 4.06
CA LEU A 199 -3.06 3.23 2.76
C LEU A 199 -2.37 1.89 2.49
N GLN A 200 -1.08 1.79 2.73
CA GLN A 200 -0.33 0.57 2.47
C GLN A 200 -0.77 -0.58 3.40
N ASN A 201 -0.91 -0.30 4.70
CA ASN A 201 -1.33 -1.31 5.68
C ASN A 201 -2.81 -1.70 5.51
N SER A 202 -3.71 -0.74 5.26
CA SER A 202 -5.13 -1.01 5.03
C SER A 202 -5.34 -1.85 3.77
N TYR A 203 -4.60 -1.51 2.70
CA TYR A 203 -4.67 -2.22 1.44
C TYR A 203 -4.16 -3.66 1.56
N GLN A 204 -3.02 -3.87 2.23
CA GLN A 204 -2.51 -5.20 2.53
C GLN A 204 -3.49 -6.00 3.39
N THR A 205 -3.95 -5.45 4.50
CA THR A 205 -4.88 -6.12 5.42
C THR A 205 -6.20 -6.48 4.74
N TYR A 206 -6.71 -5.58 3.87
CA TYR A 206 -7.92 -5.83 3.08
C TYR A 206 -7.73 -7.03 2.14
N TYR A 207 -6.65 -7.05 1.34
CA TYR A 207 -6.38 -8.16 0.44
C TYR A 207 -6.07 -9.47 1.17
N TYR A 208 -5.33 -9.43 2.28
CA TYR A 208 -5.07 -10.63 3.08
C TYR A 208 -6.37 -11.24 3.58
N ARG A 209 -7.22 -10.45 4.23
CA ARG A 209 -8.52 -10.92 4.73
C ARG A 209 -9.41 -11.45 3.61
N ASN A 210 -9.52 -10.71 2.52
CA ASN A 210 -10.36 -11.14 1.41
C ASN A 210 -9.84 -12.41 0.76
N ASN A 211 -8.54 -12.54 0.57
CA ASN A 211 -7.94 -13.74 -0.01
C ASN A 211 -8.11 -14.96 0.91
N GLU A 212 -7.91 -14.81 2.21
CA GLU A 212 -8.15 -15.88 3.17
C GLU A 212 -9.62 -16.29 3.19
N GLN A 213 -10.54 -15.33 3.22
CA GLN A 213 -11.97 -15.60 3.17
C GLN A 213 -12.37 -16.28 1.87
N GLN A 214 -11.86 -15.83 0.73
CA GLN A 214 -12.14 -16.41 -0.58
C GLN A 214 -11.59 -17.83 -0.68
N THR A 215 -10.39 -18.06 -0.18
CA THR A 215 -9.77 -19.38 -0.10
C THR A 215 -10.59 -20.34 0.78
N TYR A 216 -11.07 -19.87 1.93
CA TYR A 216 -11.95 -20.67 2.80
C TYR A 216 -13.27 -21.04 2.09
N MET A 217 -13.91 -20.07 1.43
CA MET A 217 -15.15 -20.30 0.66
C MET A 217 -14.93 -21.28 -0.49
N ASN A 218 -13.80 -21.15 -1.21
CA ASN A 218 -13.47 -22.08 -2.30
C ASN A 218 -13.27 -23.52 -1.79
N ASN A 219 -12.61 -23.71 -0.67
CA ASN A 219 -12.45 -25.01 -0.04
C ASN A 219 -13.79 -25.59 0.42
N TYR A 220 -14.63 -24.76 1.03
CA TYR A 220 -15.98 -25.18 1.46
C TYR A 220 -16.84 -25.62 0.26
N LEU A 221 -16.89 -24.82 -0.79
CA LEU A 221 -17.63 -25.15 -2.01
C LEU A 221 -17.10 -26.43 -2.66
N PHE A 222 -15.80 -26.58 -2.78
CA PHE A 222 -15.16 -27.77 -3.33
C PHE A 222 -15.59 -29.06 -2.60
N ARG A 223 -15.50 -29.07 -1.27
CA ARG A 223 -15.92 -30.20 -0.44
C ARG A 223 -17.41 -30.47 -0.57
N ASN A 224 -18.22 -29.43 -0.51
CA ASN A 224 -19.67 -29.56 -0.61
C ASN A 224 -20.12 -30.08 -1.97
N ASN A 225 -19.48 -29.63 -3.07
CA ASN A 225 -19.77 -30.13 -4.40
C ASN A 225 -19.41 -31.61 -4.54
N ARG A 226 -18.30 -32.04 -3.96
CA ARG A 226 -17.89 -33.45 -3.94
C ARG A 226 -18.90 -34.32 -3.20
N VAL A 227 -19.37 -33.88 -2.04
CA VAL A 227 -20.41 -34.57 -1.27
C VAL A 227 -21.73 -34.66 -2.06
N LYS A 228 -22.18 -33.54 -2.67
CA LYS A 228 -23.35 -33.54 -3.53
C LYS A 228 -23.24 -34.53 -4.70
N ALA A 229 -22.11 -34.54 -5.39
CA ALA A 229 -21.89 -35.46 -6.49
C ALA A 229 -21.97 -36.92 -6.03
N SER A 230 -21.44 -37.29 -4.88
CA SER A 230 -21.45 -38.65 -4.34
C SER A 230 -22.84 -39.14 -3.90
N MET A 231 -23.82 -38.25 -3.75
CA MET A 231 -25.21 -38.57 -3.36
C MET A 231 -26.11 -38.86 -4.56
N LEU A 232 -25.62 -38.70 -5.78
CA LEU A 232 -26.38 -38.92 -7.02
C LEU A 232 -26.45 -40.38 -7.39
N ASP A 233 -27.51 -40.76 -8.10
CA ASP A 233 -27.67 -42.12 -8.68
C ASP A 233 -26.63 -42.35 -9.83
N SER A 234 -26.49 -43.60 -10.24
CA SER A 234 -25.41 -44.01 -11.16
C SER A 234 -25.34 -43.23 -12.48
N LEU A 235 -26.45 -42.84 -13.07
CA LEU A 235 -26.52 -42.11 -14.34
C LEU A 235 -26.19 -40.61 -14.16
N ARG A 236 -26.70 -40.05 -13.09
CA ARG A 236 -26.45 -38.61 -12.72
C ARG A 236 -25.04 -38.44 -12.19
N TYR A 237 -24.54 -39.45 -11.47
CA TYR A 237 -23.15 -39.49 -10.98
C TYR A 237 -22.12 -39.36 -12.11
N LEU A 238 -22.31 -40.09 -13.23
CA LEU A 238 -21.39 -39.99 -14.35
C LEU A 238 -21.28 -38.56 -14.93
N LYS A 239 -22.41 -37.85 -15.06
CA LYS A 239 -22.43 -36.45 -15.50
C LYS A 239 -21.79 -35.52 -14.48
N ALA A 240 -22.04 -35.76 -13.20
CA ALA A 240 -21.44 -34.98 -12.11
C ALA A 240 -19.91 -35.19 -12.01
N GLU A 241 -19.45 -36.43 -12.24
CA GLU A 241 -18.03 -36.76 -12.26
C GLU A 241 -17.30 -36.09 -13.44
N GLN A 242 -17.90 -36.10 -14.63
CA GLN A 242 -17.33 -35.38 -15.78
C GLN A 242 -17.28 -33.85 -15.53
N LEU A 243 -18.29 -33.26 -14.91
CA LEU A 243 -18.31 -31.84 -14.52
C LEU A 243 -17.19 -31.56 -13.53
N TYR A 244 -17.09 -32.40 -12.50
CA TYR A 244 -16.05 -32.30 -11.47
C TYR A 244 -14.63 -32.37 -12.05
N ASP A 245 -14.34 -33.32 -12.93
CA ASP A 245 -13.04 -33.47 -13.56
C ASP A 245 -12.66 -32.24 -14.39
N ARG A 246 -13.60 -31.69 -15.15
CA ARG A 246 -13.39 -30.45 -15.92
C ARG A 246 -13.16 -29.25 -15.03
N THR A 247 -13.97 -29.06 -13.97
CA THR A 247 -13.75 -28.00 -12.98
C THR A 247 -12.36 -28.12 -12.37
N ARG A 248 -11.97 -29.33 -11.96
CA ARG A 248 -10.66 -29.62 -11.38
C ARG A 248 -9.51 -29.31 -12.33
N GLY A 249 -9.68 -29.58 -13.62
CA GLY A 249 -8.70 -29.24 -14.66
C GLY A 249 -8.44 -27.73 -14.71
N VAL A 250 -9.49 -26.91 -14.75
CA VAL A 250 -9.35 -25.44 -14.75
C VAL A 250 -8.77 -24.92 -13.43
N LEU A 251 -9.20 -25.45 -12.28
CA LEU A 251 -8.67 -25.10 -10.96
C LEU A 251 -7.16 -25.41 -10.85
N ALA A 252 -6.70 -26.50 -11.45
CA ALA A 252 -5.28 -26.85 -11.46
C ALA A 252 -4.45 -25.84 -12.27
N ILE A 253 -4.95 -25.39 -13.43
CA ILE A 253 -4.30 -24.35 -14.24
C ILE A 253 -4.20 -23.04 -13.44
N ILE A 254 -5.30 -22.60 -12.82
CA ILE A 254 -5.30 -21.38 -12.01
C ILE A 254 -4.29 -21.50 -10.85
N SER A 255 -4.29 -22.62 -10.14
CA SER A 255 -3.38 -22.87 -9.02
C SER A 255 -1.90 -22.90 -9.47
N ASN A 256 -1.61 -23.41 -10.64
CA ASN A 256 -0.28 -23.40 -11.24
C ASN A 256 0.17 -21.98 -11.62
N ILE A 257 -0.73 -21.16 -12.16
CA ILE A 257 -0.45 -19.74 -12.45
C ILE A 257 -0.15 -19.00 -11.15
N GLN A 258 -0.97 -19.15 -10.11
CA GLN A 258 -0.76 -18.53 -8.80
C GLN A 258 0.58 -18.91 -8.19
N GLU A 259 0.93 -20.21 -8.23
CA GLU A 259 2.23 -20.70 -7.75
C GLU A 259 3.39 -20.05 -8.49
N LYS A 260 3.38 -20.06 -9.82
CA LYS A 260 4.43 -19.46 -10.65
C LYS A 260 4.59 -17.96 -10.35
N MET A 261 3.49 -17.22 -10.23
CA MET A 261 3.52 -15.78 -9.89
C MET A 261 4.16 -15.54 -8.53
N VAL A 262 3.84 -16.34 -7.52
CA VAL A 262 4.43 -16.22 -6.17
C VAL A 262 5.91 -16.56 -6.19
N LEU A 263 6.30 -17.67 -6.80
CA LEU A 263 7.70 -18.10 -6.87
C LEU A 263 8.58 -17.10 -7.61
N GLU A 264 8.08 -16.50 -8.69
CA GLU A 264 8.79 -15.46 -9.44
C GLU A 264 8.92 -14.17 -8.61
N SER A 265 7.86 -13.75 -7.91
CA SER A 265 7.88 -12.54 -7.09
C SER A 265 8.81 -12.65 -5.90
N GLU A 266 8.77 -13.78 -5.21
CA GLU A 266 9.49 -13.99 -3.94
C GLU A 266 10.92 -14.51 -4.14
N GLY A 267 11.22 -14.99 -5.34
CA GLY A 267 12.55 -15.46 -5.70
C GLY A 267 13.62 -14.36 -5.69
N LYS A 268 14.88 -14.76 -5.54
CA LYS A 268 16.03 -13.90 -5.84
C LYS A 268 16.27 -13.91 -7.36
N PRO A 269 16.87 -12.86 -7.95
CA PRO A 269 17.24 -12.89 -9.35
C PRO A 269 18.04 -14.17 -9.67
N GLY A 270 17.51 -15.01 -10.56
CA GLY A 270 18.12 -16.29 -10.96
C GLY A 270 17.91 -17.49 -10.02
N LYS A 271 17.18 -17.35 -8.91
CA LYS A 271 16.77 -18.47 -8.04
C LYS A 271 15.32 -18.29 -7.58
N PRO A 272 14.37 -19.14 -8.01
CA PRO A 272 13.02 -19.11 -7.50
C PRO A 272 12.99 -19.40 -5.99
N ALA A 273 12.02 -18.84 -5.28
CA ALA A 273 11.80 -19.15 -3.87
C ALA A 273 11.42 -20.62 -3.72
N GLY A 274 11.82 -21.25 -2.60
CA GLY A 274 11.34 -22.58 -2.26
C GLY A 274 9.82 -22.60 -2.05
N SER A 275 9.12 -23.57 -2.64
CA SER A 275 7.66 -23.66 -2.60
C SER A 275 7.10 -24.00 -1.22
N SER A 276 7.88 -24.68 -0.37
CA SER A 276 7.41 -25.25 0.90
C SER A 276 6.98 -24.27 1.97
N ASP A 277 7.52 -23.05 1.95
CA ASP A 277 7.26 -22.04 2.98
C ASP A 277 6.09 -21.09 2.67
N LEU A 278 5.70 -21.00 1.40
CA LEU A 278 4.70 -20.05 0.90
C LEU A 278 3.44 -20.74 0.38
N ILE A 279 3.52 -22.01 0.04
CA ILE A 279 2.47 -22.76 -0.62
C ILE A 279 2.27 -24.09 0.11
N TYR A 280 1.04 -24.41 0.46
CA TYR A 280 0.67 -25.69 1.05
C TYR A 280 -0.39 -26.40 0.21
N LEU A 281 -0.42 -27.72 0.30
CA LEU A 281 -1.37 -28.55 -0.45
C LEU A 281 -2.63 -28.78 0.38
N THR A 282 -3.79 -28.59 -0.25
CA THR A 282 -5.10 -28.91 0.32
C THR A 282 -5.88 -29.84 -0.61
N GLU A 283 -7.04 -30.32 -0.20
CA GLU A 283 -7.92 -31.11 -1.05
C GLU A 283 -8.37 -30.36 -2.31
N ALA A 284 -8.56 -29.04 -2.18
CA ALA A 284 -8.95 -28.16 -3.28
C ALA A 284 -7.75 -27.69 -4.15
N GLY A 285 -6.54 -28.19 -3.89
CA GLY A 285 -5.32 -27.84 -4.61
C GLY A 285 -4.33 -27.03 -3.78
N LYS A 286 -3.40 -26.35 -4.46
CA LYS A 286 -2.36 -25.55 -3.83
C LYS A 286 -2.94 -24.24 -3.30
N GLN A 287 -2.61 -23.90 -2.07
CA GLN A 287 -3.02 -22.66 -1.40
C GLN A 287 -1.80 -21.84 -0.99
N ILE A 288 -1.94 -20.52 -1.07
CA ILE A 288 -0.89 -19.55 -0.80
C ILE A 288 -1.05 -19.00 0.61
N LEU A 289 0.05 -18.91 1.34
CA LEU A 289 0.12 -18.21 2.62
C LEU A 289 0.33 -16.71 2.37
N TYR A 290 -0.74 -15.98 2.09
CA TYR A 290 -0.70 -14.57 1.69
C TYR A 290 0.04 -13.67 2.69
N PHE A 291 -0.07 -13.94 3.98
CA PHE A 291 0.60 -13.17 5.04
C PHE A 291 2.13 -13.36 5.07
N LYS A 292 2.68 -14.37 4.40
CA LYS A 292 4.12 -14.61 4.26
C LYS A 292 4.73 -13.94 3.04
N LEU A 293 3.93 -13.34 2.14
CA LEU A 293 4.45 -12.68 0.96
C LEU A 293 5.25 -11.43 1.32
N SER A 294 6.51 -11.36 0.90
CA SER A 294 7.41 -10.23 1.14
C SER A 294 7.25 -9.12 0.12
N LYS A 295 6.78 -9.44 -1.10
CA LYS A 295 6.61 -8.50 -2.23
C LYS A 295 5.17 -8.48 -2.79
N PRO A 296 4.15 -8.21 -1.97
CA PRO A 296 2.75 -8.31 -2.37
C PRO A 296 2.36 -7.29 -3.46
N PHE A 297 3.12 -6.21 -3.62
CA PHE A 297 2.88 -5.17 -4.63
C PHE A 297 3.76 -5.29 -5.87
N ASN A 298 4.51 -6.38 -6.02
CA ASN A 298 5.26 -6.63 -7.24
C ASN A 298 4.30 -6.71 -8.44
N THR A 299 4.56 -5.94 -9.49
CA THR A 299 3.70 -5.89 -10.68
C THR A 299 4.23 -6.74 -11.84
N ASN A 300 5.45 -7.25 -11.76
CA ASN A 300 6.05 -8.03 -12.85
C ASN A 300 5.36 -9.38 -13.06
N PRO A 301 5.16 -10.25 -12.02
CA PRO A 301 4.55 -11.54 -12.25
C PRO A 301 3.14 -11.46 -12.87
N PRO A 302 2.22 -10.57 -12.43
CA PRO A 302 0.95 -10.42 -13.13
C PRO A 302 1.07 -10.03 -14.59
N LYS A 303 2.08 -9.20 -14.96
CA LYS A 303 2.33 -8.84 -16.37
C LYS A 303 2.69 -10.03 -17.21
N ASP A 304 3.52 -10.93 -16.66
CA ASP A 304 4.05 -12.08 -17.39
C ASP A 304 3.07 -13.25 -17.48
N PHE A 305 2.06 -13.31 -16.61
CA PHE A 305 1.10 -14.42 -16.54
C PHE A 305 -0.34 -14.05 -16.88
N LEU A 306 -0.83 -12.85 -16.54
CA LEU A 306 -2.25 -12.51 -16.57
C LEU A 306 -2.66 -11.57 -17.72
N PHE A 307 -1.72 -10.91 -18.37
CA PHE A 307 -2.04 -9.99 -19.46
C PHE A 307 -2.31 -10.71 -20.77
N PRO A 308 -3.07 -10.09 -21.71
CA PRO A 308 -3.31 -10.65 -23.03
C PRO A 308 -1.99 -10.95 -23.76
N GLY A 309 -1.91 -12.08 -24.40
CA GLY A 309 -0.71 -12.53 -25.14
C GLY A 309 0.18 -13.50 -24.37
N CYS A 310 0.14 -13.53 -23.02
CA CYS A 310 0.90 -14.49 -22.22
C CYS A 310 0.42 -15.94 -22.44
N SER A 311 1.35 -16.90 -22.42
CA SER A 311 1.02 -18.33 -22.62
C SER A 311 0.06 -18.85 -21.55
N ALA A 312 0.30 -18.50 -20.30
CA ALA A 312 -0.55 -18.90 -19.17
C ALA A 312 -1.98 -18.37 -19.30
N ARG A 313 -2.15 -17.12 -19.77
CA ARG A 313 -3.46 -16.53 -20.03
C ARG A 313 -4.18 -17.24 -21.18
N LYS A 314 -3.46 -17.60 -22.24
CA LYS A 314 -4.04 -18.36 -23.39
C LYS A 314 -4.49 -19.74 -22.96
N GLU A 315 -3.67 -20.44 -22.17
CA GLU A 315 -4.00 -21.76 -21.62
C GLU A 315 -5.27 -21.69 -20.74
N LEU A 316 -5.35 -20.72 -19.85
CA LEU A 316 -6.53 -20.49 -19.00
C LEU A 316 -7.78 -20.18 -19.84
N ASN A 317 -7.65 -19.30 -20.85
CA ASN A 317 -8.76 -18.94 -21.73
C ASN A 317 -9.28 -20.16 -22.52
N SER A 318 -8.38 -20.99 -23.07
CA SER A 318 -8.74 -22.19 -23.79
C SER A 318 -9.48 -23.19 -22.90
N SER A 319 -8.94 -23.48 -21.73
CA SER A 319 -9.55 -24.41 -20.77
C SER A 319 -10.91 -23.90 -20.26
N MET A 320 -11.04 -22.60 -20.03
CA MET A 320 -12.32 -21.99 -19.65
C MET A 320 -13.35 -22.08 -20.80
N ALA A 321 -12.94 -21.85 -22.03
CA ALA A 321 -13.82 -21.99 -23.19
C ALA A 321 -14.32 -23.42 -23.34
N GLU A 322 -13.46 -24.43 -23.18
CA GLU A 322 -13.81 -25.86 -23.19
C GLU A 322 -14.80 -26.19 -22.05
N TYR A 323 -14.59 -25.64 -20.87
CA TYR A 323 -15.50 -25.79 -19.74
C TYR A 323 -16.88 -25.19 -20.04
N VAL A 324 -16.95 -23.95 -20.57
CA VAL A 324 -18.19 -23.31 -20.96
C VAL A 324 -18.91 -24.06 -22.07
N ASN A 325 -18.18 -24.60 -23.07
CA ASN A 325 -18.75 -25.43 -24.11
C ASN A 325 -19.37 -26.70 -23.54
N TYR A 326 -18.72 -27.33 -22.57
CA TYR A 326 -19.29 -28.49 -21.89
C TYR A 326 -20.57 -28.13 -21.12
N LEU A 327 -20.59 -27.00 -20.40
CA LEU A 327 -21.80 -26.51 -19.74
C LEU A 327 -22.95 -26.33 -20.72
N THR A 328 -22.69 -25.87 -21.94
CA THR A 328 -23.70 -25.69 -22.98
C THR A 328 -24.37 -27.01 -23.35
N SER A 329 -23.67 -28.14 -23.23
CA SER A 329 -24.20 -29.49 -23.56
C SER A 329 -25.07 -30.09 -22.43
N ILE A 330 -24.93 -29.60 -21.18
CA ILE A 330 -25.61 -30.21 -20.03
C ILE A 330 -26.63 -29.30 -19.34
N THR A 331 -26.59 -28.00 -19.62
CA THR A 331 -27.37 -26.97 -18.92
C THR A 331 -28.45 -26.37 -19.84
N PRO A 332 -29.66 -26.02 -19.32
CA PRO A 332 -30.66 -25.27 -20.07
C PRO A 332 -30.17 -23.92 -20.53
N THR A 333 -30.67 -23.45 -21.66
CA THR A 333 -30.28 -22.19 -22.28
C THR A 333 -30.51 -20.97 -21.36
N GLU A 334 -31.54 -20.99 -20.55
CA GLU A 334 -31.92 -19.90 -19.64
C GLU A 334 -30.87 -19.66 -18.55
N ASP A 335 -30.28 -20.70 -17.98
CA ASP A 335 -29.28 -20.58 -16.91
C ASP A 335 -27.86 -20.40 -17.45
N LEU A 336 -27.63 -20.82 -18.70
CA LEU A 336 -26.33 -20.73 -19.34
C LEU A 336 -25.79 -19.30 -19.41
N LEU A 337 -26.66 -18.30 -19.64
CA LEU A 337 -26.25 -16.90 -19.67
C LEU A 337 -25.73 -16.41 -18.31
N LYS A 338 -26.36 -16.82 -17.22
CA LYS A 338 -25.92 -16.51 -15.84
C LYS A 338 -24.56 -17.11 -15.57
N TYR A 339 -24.34 -18.37 -15.99
CA TYR A 339 -23.08 -19.06 -15.79
C TYR A 339 -21.95 -18.45 -16.62
N LYS A 340 -22.21 -18.07 -17.88
CA LYS A 340 -21.25 -17.35 -18.71
C LYS A 340 -20.83 -16.00 -18.08
N ASN A 341 -21.75 -15.28 -17.49
CA ASN A 341 -21.45 -14.01 -16.80
C ASN A 341 -20.58 -14.23 -15.55
N LEU A 342 -20.85 -15.27 -14.75
CA LEU A 342 -20.03 -15.62 -13.57
C LEU A 342 -18.62 -16.08 -13.96
N LEU A 343 -18.47 -16.68 -15.15
CA LEU A 343 -17.21 -17.20 -15.67
C LEU A 343 -16.48 -16.20 -16.57
N ASN A 344 -16.98 -14.97 -16.70
CA ASN A 344 -16.35 -13.96 -17.55
C ASN A 344 -15.06 -13.45 -16.92
N MET A 345 -13.94 -14.00 -17.39
CA MET A 345 -12.60 -13.64 -16.89
C MET A 345 -12.16 -12.23 -17.26
N GLU A 346 -12.73 -11.61 -18.31
CA GLU A 346 -12.38 -10.25 -18.74
C GLU A 346 -12.79 -9.20 -17.69
N THR A 347 -13.77 -9.53 -16.85
CA THR A 347 -14.15 -8.67 -15.72
C THR A 347 -13.09 -8.58 -14.64
N PHE A 348 -12.29 -9.64 -14.46
CA PHE A 348 -11.34 -9.78 -13.37
C PHE A 348 -9.88 -9.67 -13.79
N LEU A 349 -9.59 -9.99 -15.04
CA LEU A 349 -8.23 -9.98 -15.55
C LEU A 349 -8.01 -8.81 -16.52
N PRO A 350 -6.80 -8.22 -16.56
CA PRO A 350 -6.56 -7.03 -17.35
C PRO A 350 -6.82 -7.28 -18.84
N ALA A 351 -7.53 -6.34 -19.46
CA ALA A 351 -7.84 -6.35 -20.89
C ALA A 351 -6.84 -5.53 -21.73
N GLY A 352 -6.09 -4.63 -21.08
CA GLY A 352 -5.22 -3.65 -21.75
C GLY A 352 -3.75 -4.07 -21.89
N ASN A 353 -2.96 -3.14 -22.39
CA ASN A 353 -1.51 -3.32 -22.57
C ASN A 353 -0.79 -3.29 -21.18
N PRO A 354 0.18 -4.20 -20.91
CA PRO A 354 0.96 -4.19 -19.66
C PRO A 354 1.68 -2.87 -19.36
N LYS A 355 1.85 -1.99 -20.34
CA LYS A 355 2.50 -0.69 -20.19
C LYS A 355 1.59 0.38 -19.56
N GLU A 356 0.28 0.22 -19.60
CA GLU A 356 -0.70 1.27 -19.23
C GLU A 356 -1.22 1.15 -17.79
N GLY A 357 -1.00 0.05 -17.11
CA GLY A 357 -1.42 -0.12 -15.72
C GLY A 357 -0.93 -1.45 -15.12
N GLY A 358 -0.19 -1.38 -14.03
CA GLY A 358 0.32 -2.58 -13.35
C GLY A 358 -0.71 -3.15 -12.38
N MET A 359 -1.12 -4.40 -12.59
CA MET A 359 -1.77 -5.19 -11.55
C MET A 359 -0.73 -5.63 -10.53
N SER A 360 -0.97 -5.45 -9.23
CA SER A 360 -0.09 -5.97 -8.19
C SER A 360 -0.23 -7.50 -8.06
N LEU A 361 0.80 -8.17 -7.53
CA LEU A 361 0.75 -9.60 -7.23
C LEU A 361 -0.50 -9.95 -6.40
N MET A 362 -0.76 -9.23 -5.32
CA MET A 362 -1.93 -9.47 -4.46
C MET A 362 -3.25 -9.31 -5.20
N SER A 363 -3.38 -8.29 -6.06
CA SER A 363 -4.58 -8.08 -6.87
C SER A 363 -4.76 -9.21 -7.89
N GLY A 364 -3.67 -9.64 -8.53
CA GLY A 364 -3.71 -10.75 -9.48
C GLY A 364 -4.12 -12.07 -8.82
N LEU A 365 -3.55 -12.37 -7.66
CA LEU A 365 -3.90 -13.56 -6.88
C LEU A 365 -5.36 -13.50 -6.40
N HIS A 366 -5.83 -12.34 -5.94
CA HIS A 366 -7.22 -12.12 -5.53
C HIS A 366 -8.20 -12.37 -6.67
N ASN A 367 -7.92 -11.84 -7.84
CA ASN A 367 -8.78 -12.02 -9.02
C ASN A 367 -8.84 -13.48 -9.46
N LEU A 368 -7.74 -14.22 -9.36
CA LEU A 368 -7.72 -15.66 -9.61
C LEU A 368 -8.54 -16.46 -8.58
N GLU A 369 -8.53 -16.06 -7.30
CA GLU A 369 -9.41 -16.66 -6.28
C GLU A 369 -10.90 -16.38 -6.54
N ILE A 370 -11.26 -15.21 -7.05
CA ILE A 370 -12.64 -14.91 -7.48
C ILE A 370 -13.06 -15.79 -8.65
N ILE A 371 -12.18 -16.01 -9.63
CA ILE A 371 -12.46 -16.88 -10.75
C ILE A 371 -12.66 -18.35 -10.29
N LYS A 372 -11.86 -18.84 -9.35
CA LYS A 372 -12.07 -20.15 -8.73
C LYS A 372 -13.45 -20.24 -8.05
N ASN A 373 -13.82 -19.19 -7.30
CA ASN A 373 -15.12 -19.12 -6.66
C ASN A 373 -16.28 -19.18 -7.66
N GLY A 374 -16.17 -18.44 -8.77
CA GLY A 374 -17.14 -18.49 -9.87
C GLY A 374 -17.31 -19.91 -10.44
N LEU A 375 -16.19 -20.60 -10.72
CA LEU A 375 -16.19 -21.99 -11.20
C LEU A 375 -16.91 -22.94 -10.24
N LEU A 376 -16.55 -22.91 -8.96
CA LEU A 376 -17.12 -23.78 -7.94
C LEU A 376 -18.60 -23.48 -7.67
N THR A 377 -18.99 -22.22 -7.79
CA THR A 377 -20.40 -21.78 -7.66
C THR A 377 -21.21 -22.32 -8.84
N VAL A 378 -20.71 -22.18 -10.07
CA VAL A 378 -21.37 -22.75 -11.27
C VAL A 378 -21.49 -24.26 -11.17
N GLU A 379 -20.43 -24.96 -10.79
CA GLU A 379 -20.46 -26.40 -10.54
C GLU A 379 -21.56 -26.76 -9.51
N SER A 380 -21.63 -26.05 -8.40
CA SER A 380 -22.67 -26.29 -7.37
C SER A 380 -24.08 -26.09 -7.90
N CYS A 381 -24.31 -25.07 -8.73
CA CYS A 381 -25.61 -24.83 -9.36
C CYS A 381 -25.98 -25.95 -10.33
N VAL A 382 -25.06 -26.35 -11.19
CA VAL A 382 -25.28 -27.42 -12.18
C VAL A 382 -25.51 -28.79 -11.49
N LEU A 383 -24.77 -29.09 -10.42
CA LEU A 383 -25.01 -30.30 -9.62
C LEU A 383 -26.43 -30.32 -9.01
N ASN A 384 -26.92 -29.17 -8.52
CA ASN A 384 -28.30 -29.08 -8.04
C ASN A 384 -29.33 -29.29 -9.17
N GLU A 385 -29.05 -28.87 -10.39
CA GLU A 385 -29.92 -29.13 -11.55
C GLU A 385 -29.87 -30.59 -11.97
N ILE A 386 -28.71 -31.20 -11.98
CA ILE A 386 -28.56 -32.66 -12.27
C ILE A 386 -29.34 -33.48 -11.22
N ALA A 387 -29.32 -33.08 -9.96
CA ALA A 387 -30.01 -33.75 -8.89
C ALA A 387 -31.56 -33.66 -9.01
N LYS A 388 -32.09 -32.60 -9.61
CA LYS A 388 -33.54 -32.39 -9.80
C LYS A 388 -34.13 -33.11 -10.99
N ARG A 389 -33.33 -33.41 -12.02
CA ARG A 389 -33.68 -34.13 -13.25
C ARG A 389 -33.56 -35.61 -13.07
#